data_ddd7b03bd4238be8ee51174464cbe132
#
_entry.id   ddd7b03bd4238be8ee51174464cbe132
#
_cell.length_a   1.000
_cell.length_b   1.000
_cell.length_c   1.000
_cell.angle_alpha   90.00
_cell.angle_beta   90.00
_cell.angle_gamma   90.00
#
_symmetry.space_group_name_H-M   'P 1'
#
loop_
_entity.id
_entity.type
_entity.pdbx_description
1 polymer ?
#
loop_
_entity_poly.entity_id
_entity_poly.type
_entity_poly.pdbx_seq_one_letter_code
_entity_poly.pdbx_strand_id
1 'polypeptide(L)'
;MSESASGSSSDAHASALDWGELSGLERIVAAYSIGDHTVVVETADNREIRITAFFDRAKEKYVAEYERRSVVKSGGHDFRVWALTPAYKRCTADDAASCLEAAVLEVDRTNIY
;
A
#
# COMPACT_ATOMS: atom_id res chain seq x y z
N MET A 1 -27.69 6.08 -0.15
CA MET A 1 -27.44 6.44 -0.21
C MET A 1 -27.02 6.28 -0.10
N SER A 2 -26.77 6.02 0.01
CA SER A 2 -26.19 6.20 0.05
C SER A 2 -25.57 5.99 0.26
N GLU A 3 -25.14 5.87 0.34
CA GLU A 3 -24.46 6.06 0.48
C GLU A 3 -23.98 5.97 0.90
N SER A 4 -24.04 5.64 1.10
CA SER A 4 -23.51 5.96 1.41
C SER A 4 -23.14 5.79 1.97
N ALA A 5 -23.12 5.46 2.13
CA ALA A 5 -22.70 5.80 2.41
C ALA A 5 -22.27 5.53 2.89
N SER A 6 -22.14 5.22 3.06
CA SER A 6 -21.65 5.50 3.22
C SER A 6 -21.14 5.34 3.57
N GLY A 7 -20.99 4.92 3.89
CA GLY A 7 -20.46 5.39 3.87
C GLY A 7 -19.89 5.22 4.14
N SER A 8 -19.66 5.09 4.15
CA SER A 8 -19.10 5.50 4.04
C SER A 8 -18.47 5.56 4.33
N SER A 9 -18.34 5.42 4.49
CA SER A 9 -17.72 5.91 4.42
C SER A 9 -17.08 5.74 4.64
N SER A 10 -16.95 5.37 4.80
CA SER A 10 -16.38 5.58 4.57
C SER A 10 -15.99 5.22 4.24
N ASP A 11 -16.13 4.46 4.26
CA ASP A 11 -15.92 4.43 3.33
C ASP A 11 -15.56 5.08 2.61
N ALA A 12 -15.79 5.16 2.61
CA ALA A 12 -15.58 6.25 1.67
C ALA A 12 -14.13 6.64 1.46
N HIS A 13 -13.27 6.32 2.37
CA HIS A 13 -11.85 6.66 2.28
C HIS A 13 -11.10 5.76 1.32
N ALA A 14 -11.58 4.56 1.13
CA ALA A 14 -10.98 3.69 0.12
C ALA A 14 -11.11 4.32 -1.26
N SER A 15 -12.05 5.26 -1.43
CA SER A 15 -12.24 5.91 -2.71
C SER A 15 -11.18 6.96 -3.03
N ALA A 16 -10.26 7.25 -2.11
CA ALA A 16 -9.17 8.16 -2.42
C ALA A 16 -8.27 7.61 -3.53
N LEU A 17 -8.29 6.29 -3.72
CA LEU A 17 -7.55 5.64 -4.80
C LEU A 17 -8.56 5.01 -5.77
N ASP A 18 -8.33 5.23 -7.04
CA ASP A 18 -9.16 4.60 -8.07
C ASP A 18 -8.50 3.31 -8.53
N TRP A 19 -8.86 2.22 -7.86
CA TRP A 19 -8.29 0.92 -8.19
C TRP A 19 -8.70 0.45 -9.58
N GLY A 20 -9.77 1.02 -10.14
CA GLY A 20 -10.17 0.74 -11.51
C GLY A 20 -9.12 1.21 -12.52
N GLU A 21 -8.46 2.32 -12.23
CA GLU A 21 -7.39 2.82 -13.08
C GLU A 21 -6.14 1.97 -12.96
N LEU A 22 -6.04 1.16 -11.92
CA LEU A 22 -4.93 0.25 -11.73
C LEU A 22 -5.25 -1.14 -12.26
N SER A 23 -6.30 -1.27 -13.05
CA SER A 23 -6.59 -2.55 -13.69
C SER A 23 -5.46 -2.93 -14.64
N GLY A 24 -5.25 -4.22 -14.83
CA GLY A 24 -4.13 -4.67 -15.63
C GLY A 24 -2.87 -4.94 -14.85
N LEU A 25 -2.94 -4.87 -13.53
CA LEU A 25 -1.82 -5.26 -12.68
C LEU A 25 -1.56 -6.75 -12.88
N GLU A 26 -0.29 -7.14 -12.89
CA GLU A 26 0.10 -8.50 -13.19
C GLU A 26 0.42 -9.32 -11.94
N ARG A 27 1.07 -8.72 -10.96
CA ARG A 27 1.48 -9.43 -9.75
C ARG A 27 0.58 -9.19 -8.57
N ILE A 28 -0.06 -8.04 -8.53
CA ILE A 28 -0.95 -7.69 -7.43
C ILE A 28 -2.33 -8.26 -7.72
N VAL A 29 -2.85 -9.05 -6.78
CA VAL A 29 -4.16 -9.68 -6.91
C VAL A 29 -5.21 -9.02 -6.03
N ALA A 30 -4.80 -8.20 -5.06
CA ALA A 30 -5.73 -7.46 -4.21
C ALA A 30 -5.03 -6.24 -3.65
N ALA A 31 -5.79 -5.17 -3.46
CA ALA A 31 -5.29 -3.94 -2.87
C ALA A 31 -6.43 -3.26 -2.13
N TYR A 32 -6.16 -2.77 -0.92
CA TYR A 32 -7.19 -2.12 -0.12
C TYR A 32 -6.56 -1.09 0.82
N SER A 33 -7.30 -0.02 1.07
CA SER A 33 -6.88 1.05 1.96
C SER A 33 -7.19 0.68 3.40
N ILE A 34 -6.27 0.99 4.32
CA ILE A 34 -6.49 0.83 5.75
C ILE A 34 -6.35 2.17 6.47
N GLY A 35 -6.63 3.25 5.76
CA GLY A 35 -6.55 4.61 6.25
C GLY A 35 -6.32 5.53 5.08
N ASP A 36 -6.18 6.81 5.36
CA ASP A 36 -6.05 7.80 4.29
C ASP A 36 -4.73 7.70 3.54
N HIS A 37 -3.70 7.23 4.20
CA HIS A 37 -2.36 7.25 3.63
C HIS A 37 -1.69 5.88 3.63
N THR A 38 -2.45 4.82 3.83
CA THR A 38 -1.90 3.47 3.90
C THR A 38 -2.73 2.51 3.09
N VAL A 39 -2.05 1.68 2.33
CA VAL A 39 -2.66 0.67 1.48
C VAL A 39 -1.92 -0.66 1.70
N VAL A 40 -2.67 -1.75 1.68
CA VAL A 40 -2.08 -3.09 1.72
C VAL A 40 -2.35 -3.74 0.38
N VAL A 41 -1.31 -4.31 -0.22
CA VAL A 41 -1.43 -5.06 -1.47
C VAL A 41 -1.04 -6.51 -1.21
N GLU A 42 -1.72 -7.41 -1.90
CA GLU A 42 -1.43 -8.84 -1.86
C GLU A 42 -0.97 -9.27 -3.24
N THR A 43 0.13 -9.99 -3.28
CA THR A 43 0.71 -10.44 -4.55
C THR A 43 0.29 -11.87 -4.84
N ALA A 44 0.42 -12.27 -6.10
CA ALA A 44 0.04 -13.61 -6.55
C ALA A 44 0.87 -14.70 -5.88
N ASP A 45 2.06 -14.37 -5.39
CA ASP A 45 2.91 -15.33 -4.69
C ASP A 45 2.74 -15.26 -3.18
N ASN A 46 1.59 -14.78 -2.71
CA ASN A 46 1.17 -14.77 -1.30
C ASN A 46 2.00 -13.84 -0.41
N ARG A 47 2.47 -12.75 -0.95
CA ARG A 47 3.14 -11.73 -0.16
C ARG A 47 2.19 -10.59 0.13
N GLU A 48 2.39 -9.96 1.28
CA GLU A 48 1.63 -8.78 1.65
C GLU A 48 2.60 -7.63 1.84
N ILE A 49 2.31 -6.52 1.17
CA ILE A 49 3.13 -5.31 1.27
C ILE A 49 2.23 -4.18 1.76
N ARG A 50 2.64 -3.53 2.83
CA ARG A 50 1.93 -2.37 3.36
C ARG A 50 2.69 -1.13 2.92
N ILE A 51 1.99 -0.22 2.25
CA ILE A 51 2.59 1.00 1.70
C ILE A 51 1.99 2.18 2.42
N THR A 52 2.84 3.04 2.95
CA THR A 52 2.40 4.26 3.64
C THR A 52 3.02 5.47 2.96
N ALA A 53 2.20 6.48 2.71
CA ALA A 53 2.67 7.75 2.16
C ALA A 53 2.89 8.73 3.31
N PHE A 54 4.09 9.27 3.42
CA PHE A 54 4.48 10.24 4.43
C PHE A 54 4.80 11.57 3.77
N PHE A 55 4.41 12.65 4.41
CA PHE A 55 4.82 13.96 3.93
C PHE A 55 6.25 14.25 4.40
N ASP A 56 7.15 14.42 3.47
CA ASP A 56 8.55 14.75 3.75
C ASP A 56 8.71 16.26 3.63
N ARG A 57 8.89 16.92 4.76
CA ARG A 57 8.98 18.38 4.78
C ARG A 57 10.18 18.92 4.04
N ALA A 58 11.29 18.19 4.07
CA ALA A 58 12.50 18.64 3.38
C ALA A 58 12.32 18.64 1.87
N LYS A 59 11.55 17.67 1.35
CA LYS A 59 11.28 17.57 -0.08
C LYS A 59 9.98 18.25 -0.48
N GLU A 60 9.15 18.58 0.50
CA GLU A 60 7.80 19.12 0.30
C GLU A 60 6.97 18.23 -0.61
N LYS A 61 7.09 16.92 -0.41
CA LYS A 61 6.39 15.92 -1.18
C LYS A 61 6.04 14.73 -0.29
N TYR A 62 5.07 13.95 -0.73
CA TYR A 62 4.80 12.67 -0.11
C TYR A 62 5.77 11.64 -0.62
N VAL A 63 6.22 10.76 0.28
CA VAL A 63 7.18 9.70 -0.03
C VAL A 63 6.59 8.38 0.44
N ALA A 64 6.69 7.36 -0.39
CA ALA A 64 6.17 6.04 -0.05
C ALA A 64 7.21 5.23 0.70
N GLU A 65 6.76 4.56 1.78
CA GLU A 65 7.55 3.56 2.48
C GLU A 65 6.83 2.23 2.40
N TYR A 66 7.61 1.16 2.34
CA TYR A 66 7.08 -0.18 2.14
C TYR A 66 7.46 -1.05 3.32
N GLU A 67 6.50 -1.85 3.79
CA GLU A 67 6.72 -2.85 4.80
C GLU A 67 6.21 -4.19 4.29
N ARG A 68 6.95 -5.24 4.59
CA ARG A 68 6.57 -6.59 4.18
C ARG A 68 6.13 -7.38 5.39
N ARG A 69 5.07 -8.19 5.23
CA ARG A 69 4.64 -9.09 6.29
C ARG A 69 5.67 -10.21 6.42
N SER A 70 6.18 -10.40 7.62
CA SER A 70 7.18 -11.40 7.94
C SER A 70 6.74 -12.23 9.13
N VAL A 71 7.25 -13.45 9.22
CA VAL A 71 6.99 -14.31 10.37
C VAL A 71 8.26 -14.38 11.22
N VAL A 72 8.11 -14.07 12.49
CA VAL A 72 9.19 -14.15 13.46
C VAL A 72 8.86 -15.26 14.45
N LYS A 73 9.78 -16.17 14.66
CA LYS A 73 9.60 -17.27 15.61
C LYS A 73 10.28 -16.92 16.92
N SER A 74 9.52 -17.04 18.00
CA SER A 74 10.04 -16.75 19.33
C SER A 74 9.31 -17.59 20.37
N GLY A 75 10.05 -18.29 21.22
CA GLY A 75 9.48 -19.07 22.28
C GLY A 75 8.53 -20.16 21.80
N GLY A 76 8.77 -20.74 20.63
CA GLY A 76 7.91 -21.75 20.06
C GLY A 76 6.64 -21.22 19.41
N HIS A 77 6.52 -19.91 19.28
CA HIS A 77 5.36 -19.27 18.65
C HIS A 77 5.77 -18.52 17.39
N ASP A 78 4.84 -18.44 16.44
CA ASP A 78 5.02 -17.67 15.22
C ASP A 78 4.27 -16.35 15.36
N PHE A 79 4.97 -15.25 15.13
CA PHE A 79 4.39 -13.92 15.17
C PHE A 79 4.51 -13.27 13.79
N ARG A 80 3.41 -12.68 13.32
CA ARG A 80 3.44 -11.93 12.07
C ARG A 80 3.73 -10.48 12.37
N VAL A 81 4.73 -9.95 11.71
CA VAL A 81 5.16 -8.56 11.91
C VAL A 81 5.31 -7.88 10.57
N TRP A 82 5.23 -6.56 10.59
CA TRP A 82 5.55 -5.74 9.43
C TRP A 82 6.99 -5.28 9.57
N ALA A 83 7.78 -5.50 8.53
CA ALA A 83 9.19 -5.12 8.55
C ALA A 83 9.47 -4.23 7.34
N LEU A 84 10.20 -3.14 7.56
CA LEU A 84 10.58 -2.24 6.48
C LEU A 84 11.33 -3.01 5.41
N THR A 85 11.02 -2.70 4.16
CA THR A 85 11.75 -3.28 3.05
C THR A 85 12.23 -2.15 2.13
N PRO A 86 13.55 -1.96 2.01
CA PRO A 86 14.09 -0.93 1.13
C PRO A 86 14.19 -1.38 -0.32
N ALA A 87 13.69 -2.57 -0.63
CA ALA A 87 13.86 -3.17 -1.95
C ALA A 87 13.13 -2.41 -3.05
N TYR A 88 12.04 -1.71 -2.70
CA TYR A 88 11.26 -0.95 -3.68
C TYR A 88 11.72 0.50 -3.73
N LYS A 89 11.62 1.09 -4.93
CA LYS A 89 11.93 2.49 -5.11
C LYS A 89 10.92 3.35 -4.34
N ARG A 90 11.43 4.32 -3.59
CA ARG A 90 10.56 5.26 -2.88
C ARG A 90 9.96 6.23 -3.88
N CYS A 91 8.69 6.04 -4.18
CA CYS A 91 7.95 6.92 -5.07
C CYS A 91 7.60 8.20 -4.34
N THR A 92 7.59 9.31 -5.06
CA THR A 92 7.23 10.61 -4.51
C THR A 92 6.12 11.23 -5.36
N ALA A 93 5.30 12.05 -4.73
CA ALA A 93 4.23 12.77 -5.43
C ALA A 93 3.79 13.98 -4.61
N ASP A 94 3.02 14.85 -5.24
CA ASP A 94 2.54 16.05 -4.57
C ASP A 94 1.41 15.77 -3.60
N ASP A 95 0.70 14.66 -3.76
CA ASP A 95 -0.38 14.26 -2.85
C ASP A 95 -0.24 12.79 -2.49
N ALA A 96 -0.92 12.42 -1.40
CA ALA A 96 -0.81 11.07 -0.86
C ALA A 96 -1.38 10.02 -1.82
N ALA A 97 -2.52 10.30 -2.46
CA ALA A 97 -3.14 9.33 -3.35
C ALA A 97 -2.26 9.01 -4.54
N SER A 98 -1.68 10.03 -5.17
CA SER A 98 -0.79 9.82 -6.30
C SER A 98 0.47 9.07 -5.89
N CYS A 99 0.97 9.36 -4.69
CA CYS A 99 2.13 8.65 -4.14
C CYS A 99 1.83 7.17 -3.96
N LEU A 100 0.66 6.84 -3.40
CA LEU A 100 0.27 5.46 -3.18
C LEU A 100 0.04 4.72 -4.51
N GLU A 101 -0.57 5.38 -5.48
CA GLU A 101 -0.76 4.78 -6.80
C GLU A 101 0.57 4.44 -7.46
N ALA A 102 1.52 5.37 -7.42
CA ALA A 102 2.85 5.13 -7.98
C ALA A 102 3.54 3.96 -7.26
N ALA A 103 3.38 3.89 -5.94
CA ALA A 103 3.99 2.85 -5.15
C ALA A 103 3.38 1.48 -5.44
N VAL A 104 2.07 1.40 -5.62
CA VAL A 104 1.40 0.15 -5.99
C VAL A 104 1.94 -0.35 -7.34
N LEU A 105 2.07 0.54 -8.30
CA LEU A 105 2.61 0.19 -9.62
C LEU A 105 4.07 -0.27 -9.50
N GLU A 106 4.82 0.35 -8.61
CA GLU A 106 6.22 -0.05 -8.39
C GLU A 106 6.29 -1.48 -7.86
N VAL A 107 5.44 -1.84 -6.90
CA VAL A 107 5.40 -3.19 -6.35
C VAL A 107 4.98 -4.20 -7.43
N ASP A 108 4.00 -3.82 -8.26
CA ASP A 108 3.50 -4.72 -9.29
C ASP A 108 4.55 -5.06 -10.34
N ARG A 109 5.31 -4.07 -10.77
CA ARG A 109 6.27 -4.28 -11.86
C ARG A 109 7.63 -4.75 -11.40
N THR A 110 7.93 -4.68 -10.11
CA THR A 110 9.24 -5.02 -9.59
C THR A 110 9.21 -6.38 -8.93
N ASN A 111 9.94 -7.33 -9.52
CA ASN A 111 10.06 -8.67 -8.95
C ASN A 111 11.37 -8.75 -8.16
N ILE A 112 11.25 -8.64 -6.85
CA ILE A 112 12.41 -8.52 -5.95
C ILE A 112 12.71 -9.82 -5.24
N TYR A 113 12.03 -10.87 -5.52
CA TYR A 113 12.15 -12.11 -4.75
C TYR A 113 13.12 -13.09 -5.33
#